data_c005addf4eeaf6b99bc1f8fdda0ce73a
#
_entry.id   c005addf4eeaf6b99bc1f8fdda0ce73a
#
_cell.length_a   1.000
_cell.length_b   1.000
_cell.length_c   1.000
_cell.angle_alpha   90.00
_cell.angle_beta   90.00
_cell.angle_gamma   90.00
#
_symmetry.space_group_name_H-M   'P 1'
#
loop_
_entity.id
_entity.type
_entity.pdbx_description
1 polymer ?
#
loop_
_entity_poly.entity_id
_entity_poly.type
_entity_poly.pdbx_seq_one_letter_code
_entity_poly.pdbx_strand_id
1 'polypeptide(L)'
;MSDLADFASPGSIPTSLVSEFQLRPLTTGQVLDRTFALYRAHFWLFAGLAALPATLGVLVQLGSLSYTHVAGITAGTPFYRSIGLGLITVVGQILQFLAYGISLAATTSAVASLYLGRTAAIGSSMQAAMRHWGRYAGVVIMQLLVSSWLTIMLLTLGTFLLAWVPALKFPAIKLIYGIVFAMGAVSIVYSVWMYLAVSLAMPASVVEDLKPMPAIRRSRALLPDRKFRIFLLYLLLYILFIVGVSLIGAAGAIFGLKHIGLLAIQTFGLVGGFVAAILITPILTVGLCLFYFDERVRREGFDIEFLMLQAAGRSMLP
;
A
#
# COMPACT_ATOMS: atom_id res chain seq x y z
N MET A 1 59.19 -7.27 -10.85
CA MET A 1 58.22 -7.07 -11.95
C MET A 1 57.02 -8.01 -11.72
N SER A 2 56.25 -7.77 -10.62
CA SER A 2 55.08 -8.61 -10.28
C SER A 2 54.03 -7.86 -9.47
N ASP A 3 53.96 -6.50 -9.56
CA ASP A 3 53.07 -5.71 -8.72
C ASP A 3 52.15 -4.74 -9.49
N LEU A 4 51.62 -5.17 -10.66
CA LEU A 4 50.68 -4.35 -11.45
C LEU A 4 49.41 -5.08 -11.86
N ALA A 5 48.96 -6.09 -11.12
CA ALA A 5 47.73 -6.85 -11.45
C ALA A 5 46.55 -6.64 -10.46
N ASP A 6 46.61 -5.66 -9.57
CA ASP A 6 45.58 -5.49 -8.56
C ASP A 6 44.86 -4.12 -8.63
N PHE A 7 44.54 -3.67 -9.85
CA PHE A 7 43.49 -2.65 -10.02
C PHE A 7 42.16 -3.36 -10.21
N ALA A 8 41.55 -3.70 -9.05
CA ALA A 8 40.18 -4.16 -8.99
C ALA A 8 39.26 -3.17 -9.73
N SER A 9 38.53 -3.66 -10.72
CA SER A 9 37.50 -2.93 -11.43
C SER A 9 36.46 -2.37 -10.46
N PRO A 10 36.08 -1.08 -10.52
CA PRO A 10 35.07 -0.51 -9.65
C PRO A 10 33.71 -1.06 -10.05
N GLY A 11 33.11 -1.89 -9.23
CA GLY A 11 31.72 -2.31 -9.39
C GLY A 11 31.42 -3.81 -9.31
N SER A 12 32.36 -4.65 -8.91
CA SER A 12 32.02 -6.04 -8.61
C SER A 12 31.17 -6.10 -7.34
N ILE A 13 29.85 -6.25 -7.52
CA ILE A 13 28.91 -6.64 -6.47
C ILE A 13 29.48 -7.89 -5.81
N PRO A 14 29.63 -7.94 -4.46
CA PRO A 14 30.13 -9.12 -3.78
C PRO A 14 29.33 -10.35 -4.24
N THR A 15 30.00 -11.33 -4.76
CA THR A 15 29.42 -12.59 -5.29
C THR A 15 28.56 -13.31 -4.24
N SER A 16 28.74 -12.99 -2.95
CA SER A 16 27.92 -13.45 -1.84
C SER A 16 26.46 -12.95 -1.90
N LEU A 17 26.22 -11.73 -2.39
CA LEU A 17 24.85 -11.21 -2.52
C LEU A 17 24.12 -11.79 -3.75
N VAL A 18 24.86 -12.11 -4.81
CA VAL A 18 24.28 -12.74 -6.02
C VAL A 18 23.94 -14.21 -5.76
N SER A 19 24.68 -14.90 -4.89
CA SER A 19 24.38 -16.29 -4.49
C SER A 19 23.19 -16.41 -3.53
N GLU A 20 22.82 -15.33 -2.81
CA GLU A 20 21.66 -15.32 -1.91
C GLU A 20 20.31 -15.22 -2.63
N PHE A 21 20.27 -14.71 -3.85
CA PHE A 21 19.05 -14.61 -4.66
C PHE A 21 18.83 -15.85 -5.55
N GLN A 22 18.96 -17.04 -4.97
CA GLN A 22 18.49 -18.23 -5.67
C GLN A 22 16.98 -18.13 -5.87
N LEU A 23 16.53 -18.11 -7.13
CA LEU A 23 15.13 -18.21 -7.55
C LEU A 23 14.63 -19.62 -7.21
N ARG A 24 14.32 -19.89 -5.95
CA ARG A 24 13.74 -21.13 -5.46
C ARG A 24 12.46 -20.82 -4.67
N PRO A 25 11.52 -21.77 -4.61
CA PRO A 25 10.33 -21.62 -3.81
C PRO A 25 10.67 -21.32 -2.32
N LEU A 26 10.18 -20.19 -1.80
CA LEU A 26 10.48 -19.70 -0.46
C LEU A 26 9.37 -20.08 0.54
N THR A 27 9.73 -20.39 1.77
CA THR A 27 8.73 -20.43 2.86
C THR A 27 8.24 -19.04 3.21
N THR A 28 7.08 -18.92 3.90
CA THR A 28 6.54 -17.61 4.30
C THR A 28 7.51 -16.82 5.17
N GLY A 29 8.20 -17.50 6.11
CA GLY A 29 9.24 -16.88 6.94
C GLY A 29 10.40 -16.36 6.10
N GLN A 30 10.89 -17.15 5.14
CA GLN A 30 11.97 -16.70 4.25
C GLN A 30 11.58 -15.50 3.38
N VAL A 31 10.32 -15.40 2.93
CA VAL A 31 9.83 -14.21 2.22
C VAL A 31 9.85 -12.99 3.15
N LEU A 32 9.40 -13.14 4.40
CA LEU A 32 9.45 -12.05 5.40
C LEU A 32 10.90 -11.64 5.72
N ASP A 33 11.79 -12.60 5.96
CA ASP A 33 13.19 -12.32 6.24
C ASP A 33 13.85 -11.55 5.10
N ARG A 34 13.63 -11.98 3.85
CA ARG A 34 14.11 -11.28 2.66
C ARG A 34 13.48 -9.90 2.49
N THR A 35 12.20 -9.74 2.80
CA THR A 35 11.51 -8.44 2.78
C THR A 35 12.21 -7.46 3.71
N PHE A 36 12.46 -7.85 4.96
CA PHE A 36 13.14 -6.99 5.92
C PHE A 36 14.62 -6.78 5.59
N ALA A 37 15.31 -7.78 5.06
CA ALA A 37 16.69 -7.65 4.63
C ALA A 37 16.82 -6.64 3.49
N LEU A 38 16.00 -6.76 2.44
CA LEU A 38 15.98 -5.85 1.29
C LEU A 38 15.60 -4.43 1.70
N TYR A 39 14.58 -4.30 2.57
CA TYR A 39 14.16 -3.01 3.10
C TYR A 39 15.28 -2.31 3.88
N ARG A 40 15.98 -3.02 4.77
CA ARG A 40 17.11 -2.46 5.53
C ARG A 40 18.29 -2.07 4.65
N ALA A 41 18.62 -2.91 3.65
CA ALA A 41 19.72 -2.64 2.72
C ALA A 41 19.48 -1.38 1.88
N HIS A 42 18.23 -1.08 1.52
CA HIS A 42 17.86 0.04 0.65
C HIS A 42 16.83 0.99 1.31
N PHE A 43 16.98 1.20 2.62
CA PHE A 43 16.03 1.98 3.43
C PHE A 43 15.69 3.34 2.82
N TRP A 44 16.71 4.15 2.49
CA TRP A 44 16.50 5.50 1.96
C TRP A 44 15.81 5.53 0.60
N LEU A 45 16.03 4.52 -0.23
CA LEU A 45 15.32 4.36 -1.49
C LEU A 45 13.82 4.19 -1.25
N PHE A 46 13.46 3.23 -0.42
CA PHE A 46 12.05 2.89 -0.17
C PHE A 46 11.32 3.97 0.65
N ALA A 47 11.98 4.52 1.66
CA ALA A 47 11.45 5.65 2.44
C ALA A 47 11.22 6.88 1.55
N GLY A 48 12.14 7.20 0.64
CA GLY A 48 11.99 8.30 -0.31
C GLY A 48 10.83 8.11 -1.29
N LEU A 49 10.60 6.89 -1.76
CA LEU A 49 9.46 6.58 -2.63
C LEU A 49 8.11 6.66 -1.88
N ALA A 50 8.06 6.28 -0.60
CA ALA A 50 6.87 6.39 0.23
C ALA A 50 6.61 7.80 0.76
N ALA A 51 7.61 8.67 0.76
CA ALA A 51 7.48 10.04 1.24
C ALA A 51 6.47 10.86 0.40
N LEU A 52 6.35 10.59 -0.90
CA LEU A 52 5.45 11.32 -1.80
C LEU A 52 3.97 11.25 -1.36
N PRO A 53 3.33 10.09 -1.23
CA PRO A 53 1.95 10.03 -0.74
C PRO A 53 1.83 10.45 0.73
N ALA A 54 2.84 10.18 1.57
CA ALA A 54 2.80 10.55 2.96
C ALA A 54 2.81 12.09 3.15
N THR A 55 3.67 12.81 2.47
CA THR A 55 3.72 14.29 2.51
C THR A 55 2.45 14.91 1.96
N LEU A 56 1.91 14.37 0.86
CA LEU A 56 0.64 14.86 0.31
C LEU A 56 -0.51 14.65 1.31
N GLY A 57 -0.55 13.52 2.01
CA GLY A 57 -1.54 13.26 3.07
C GLY A 57 -1.47 14.29 4.20
N VAL A 58 -0.25 14.62 4.65
CA VAL A 58 -0.04 15.68 5.67
C VAL A 58 -0.53 17.03 5.16
N LEU A 59 -0.22 17.39 3.91
CA LEU A 59 -0.65 18.66 3.32
C LEU A 59 -2.18 18.77 3.22
N VAL A 60 -2.85 17.70 2.81
CA VAL A 60 -4.32 17.64 2.77
C VAL A 60 -4.90 17.78 4.17
N GLN A 61 -4.34 17.10 5.16
CA GLN A 61 -4.81 17.18 6.55
C GLN A 61 -4.61 18.57 7.14
N LEU A 62 -3.44 19.18 6.94
CA LEU A 62 -3.16 20.55 7.37
C LEU A 62 -4.06 21.56 6.67
N GLY A 63 -4.30 21.40 5.37
CA GLY A 63 -5.23 22.22 4.62
C GLY A 63 -6.66 22.15 5.16
N SER A 64 -7.13 20.94 5.48
CA SER A 64 -8.45 20.72 6.08
C SER A 64 -8.56 21.33 7.47
N LEU A 65 -7.55 21.18 8.32
CA LEU A 65 -7.50 21.77 9.67
C LEU A 65 -7.47 23.31 9.61
N SER A 66 -6.64 23.86 8.74
CA SER A 66 -6.55 25.31 8.54
C SER A 66 -7.89 25.89 8.08
N TYR A 67 -8.52 25.22 7.10
CA TYR A 67 -9.83 25.65 6.61
C TYR A 67 -10.91 25.59 7.67
N THR A 68 -10.99 24.49 8.47
CA THR A 68 -11.96 24.38 9.57
C THR A 68 -11.79 25.49 10.60
N HIS A 69 -10.55 25.84 10.89
CA HIS A 69 -10.23 26.89 11.88
C HIS A 69 -10.61 28.28 11.34
N VAL A 70 -10.21 28.63 10.13
CA VAL A 70 -10.49 29.93 9.52
C VAL A 70 -11.98 30.12 9.22
N ALA A 71 -12.66 29.11 8.72
CA ALA A 71 -14.09 29.16 8.42
C ALA A 71 -15.00 29.01 9.64
N GLY A 72 -14.45 28.74 10.82
CA GLY A 72 -15.21 28.55 12.08
C GLY A 72 -16.18 27.36 11.98
N ILE A 73 -15.81 26.28 11.31
CA ILE A 73 -16.67 25.11 11.12
C ILE A 73 -16.74 24.29 12.40
N THR A 74 -17.94 24.15 12.94
CA THR A 74 -18.26 23.38 14.16
C THR A 74 -19.35 22.36 13.86
N ALA A 75 -19.66 21.49 14.82
CA ALA A 75 -20.65 20.42 14.66
C ALA A 75 -22.07 20.90 14.27
N GLY A 76 -22.42 22.18 14.49
CA GLY A 76 -23.70 22.79 14.12
C GLY A 76 -23.65 23.66 12.85
N THR A 77 -22.52 23.70 12.14
CA THR A 77 -22.37 24.56 10.98
C THR A 77 -23.28 24.12 9.83
N PRO A 78 -24.05 25.04 9.18
CA PRO A 78 -24.88 24.69 8.04
C PRO A 78 -24.09 24.06 6.90
N PHE A 79 -24.70 23.10 6.20
CA PHE A 79 -24.06 22.30 5.13
C PHE A 79 -23.37 23.16 4.06
N TYR A 80 -23.96 24.26 3.64
CA TYR A 80 -23.37 25.12 2.59
C TYR A 80 -22.02 25.73 2.99
N ARG A 81 -21.78 25.96 4.30
CA ARG A 81 -20.47 26.43 4.79
C ARG A 81 -19.43 25.30 4.82
N SER A 82 -19.87 24.05 4.88
CA SER A 82 -19.01 22.86 4.90
C SER A 82 -18.58 22.43 3.49
N ILE A 83 -19.18 23.01 2.41
CA ILE A 83 -18.88 22.61 1.01
C ILE A 83 -17.39 22.77 0.69
N GLY A 84 -16.77 23.89 1.10
CA GLY A 84 -15.33 24.11 0.87
C GLY A 84 -14.45 23.05 1.54
N LEU A 85 -14.77 22.66 2.76
CA LEU A 85 -14.09 21.55 3.46
C LEU A 85 -14.27 20.23 2.70
N GLY A 86 -15.50 19.96 2.25
CA GLY A 86 -15.80 18.78 1.44
C GLY A 86 -14.97 18.73 0.15
N LEU A 87 -14.86 19.84 -0.56
CA LEU A 87 -14.05 19.94 -1.78
C LEU A 87 -12.56 19.72 -1.49
N ILE A 88 -11.99 20.38 -0.48
CA ILE A 88 -10.59 20.18 -0.08
C ILE A 88 -10.33 18.72 0.23
N THR A 89 -11.22 18.09 1.00
CA THR A 89 -11.08 16.69 1.40
C THR A 89 -11.18 15.74 0.20
N VAL A 90 -12.19 15.90 -0.65
CA VAL A 90 -12.39 15.02 -1.82
C VAL A 90 -11.26 15.15 -2.82
N VAL A 91 -10.90 16.39 -3.21
CA VAL A 91 -9.79 16.62 -4.14
C VAL A 91 -8.47 16.12 -3.55
N GLY A 92 -8.22 16.41 -2.27
CA GLY A 92 -7.03 15.94 -1.57
C GLY A 92 -6.94 14.41 -1.53
N GLN A 93 -8.05 13.71 -1.26
CA GLN A 93 -8.10 12.26 -1.27
C GLN A 93 -7.84 11.66 -2.66
N ILE A 94 -8.38 12.28 -3.71
CA ILE A 94 -8.10 11.85 -5.10
C ILE A 94 -6.61 11.98 -5.41
N LEU A 95 -6.01 13.14 -5.11
CA LEU A 95 -4.57 13.37 -5.34
C LEU A 95 -3.70 12.42 -4.53
N GLN A 96 -4.02 12.19 -3.26
CA GLN A 96 -3.30 11.25 -2.39
C GLN A 96 -3.41 9.82 -2.91
N PHE A 97 -4.56 9.43 -3.41
CA PHE A 97 -4.80 8.11 -3.99
C PHE A 97 -3.96 7.89 -5.27
N LEU A 98 -3.89 8.89 -6.13
CA LEU A 98 -3.04 8.86 -7.32
C LEU A 98 -1.55 8.78 -6.94
N ALA A 99 -1.11 9.60 -5.99
CA ALA A 99 0.26 9.58 -5.48
C ALA A 99 0.62 8.22 -4.85
N TYR A 100 -0.31 7.61 -4.12
CA TYR A 100 -0.15 6.26 -3.58
C TYR A 100 0.04 5.22 -4.69
N GLY A 101 -0.78 5.25 -5.73
CA GLY A 101 -0.65 4.34 -6.88
C GLY A 101 0.70 4.46 -7.60
N ILE A 102 1.17 5.69 -7.80
CA ILE A 102 2.48 5.97 -8.39
C ILE A 102 3.62 5.48 -7.50
N SER A 103 3.56 5.77 -6.20
CA SER A 103 4.55 5.32 -5.22
C SER A 103 4.62 3.79 -5.14
N LEU A 104 3.47 3.11 -5.15
CA LEU A 104 3.37 1.66 -5.15
C LEU A 104 4.02 1.06 -6.41
N ALA A 105 3.75 1.63 -7.58
CA ALA A 105 4.37 1.22 -8.84
C ALA A 105 5.88 1.49 -8.86
N ALA A 106 6.33 2.65 -8.38
CA ALA A 106 7.74 3.01 -8.31
C ALA A 106 8.51 2.07 -7.34
N THR A 107 7.92 1.77 -6.17
CA THR A 107 8.50 0.82 -5.22
C THR A 107 8.56 -0.59 -5.83
N THR A 108 7.52 -1.03 -6.52
CA THR A 108 7.49 -2.33 -7.21
C THR A 108 8.57 -2.40 -8.29
N SER A 109 8.75 -1.35 -9.10
CA SER A 109 9.79 -1.30 -10.14
C SER A 109 11.20 -1.31 -9.54
N ALA A 110 11.41 -0.60 -8.41
CA ALA A 110 12.66 -0.62 -7.67
C ALA A 110 12.98 -2.03 -7.15
N VAL A 111 12.01 -2.69 -6.51
CA VAL A 111 12.16 -4.07 -6.01
C VAL A 111 12.45 -5.04 -7.15
N ALA A 112 11.71 -4.95 -8.26
CA ALA A 112 11.93 -5.80 -9.42
C ALA A 112 13.35 -5.62 -10.00
N SER A 113 13.83 -4.37 -10.11
CA SER A 113 15.19 -4.07 -10.55
C SER A 113 16.24 -4.65 -9.62
N LEU A 114 16.12 -4.45 -8.31
CA LEU A 114 17.03 -5.00 -7.30
C LEU A 114 17.01 -6.53 -7.29
N TYR A 115 15.81 -7.13 -7.40
CA TYR A 115 15.66 -8.59 -7.44
C TYR A 115 16.33 -9.23 -8.66
N LEU A 116 16.39 -8.51 -9.78
CA LEU A 116 17.07 -8.92 -11.01
C LEU A 116 18.55 -8.50 -11.06
N GLY A 117 19.14 -8.07 -9.93
CA GLY A 117 20.54 -7.70 -9.82
C GLY A 117 20.92 -6.35 -10.47
N ARG A 118 19.93 -5.48 -10.74
CA ARG A 118 20.15 -4.13 -11.29
C ARG A 118 20.16 -3.08 -10.17
N THR A 119 20.80 -1.96 -10.41
CA THR A 119 20.74 -0.81 -9.51
C THR A 119 19.41 -0.10 -9.61
N ALA A 120 18.85 0.32 -8.49
CA ALA A 120 17.63 1.14 -8.42
C ALA A 120 17.92 2.48 -7.75
N ALA A 121 17.36 3.56 -8.30
CA ALA A 121 17.43 4.90 -7.72
C ALA A 121 16.01 5.50 -7.62
N ILE A 122 15.80 6.42 -6.67
CA ILE A 122 14.49 7.09 -6.46
C ILE A 122 14.00 7.73 -7.75
N GLY A 123 14.87 8.51 -8.41
CA GLY A 123 14.52 9.24 -9.63
C GLY A 123 14.12 8.34 -10.80
N SER A 124 14.92 7.29 -11.08
CA SER A 124 14.65 6.36 -12.18
C SER A 124 13.37 5.55 -11.94
N SER A 125 13.16 5.06 -10.72
CA SER A 125 11.96 4.30 -10.36
C SER A 125 10.69 5.17 -10.39
N MET A 126 10.78 6.43 -9.95
CA MET A 126 9.68 7.38 -10.02
C MET A 126 9.37 7.77 -11.47
N GLN A 127 10.39 8.02 -12.29
CA GLN A 127 10.21 8.34 -13.72
C GLN A 127 9.56 7.17 -14.47
N ALA A 128 9.97 5.93 -14.20
CA ALA A 128 9.35 4.74 -14.77
C ALA A 128 7.85 4.63 -14.40
N ALA A 129 7.51 4.89 -13.14
CA ALA A 129 6.12 4.90 -12.68
C ALA A 129 5.31 6.06 -13.29
N MET A 130 5.88 7.25 -13.38
CA MET A 130 5.22 8.41 -13.96
C MET A 130 4.91 8.26 -15.46
N ARG A 131 5.74 7.53 -16.19
CA ARG A 131 5.51 7.27 -17.62
C ARG A 131 4.16 6.58 -17.89
N HIS A 132 3.70 5.74 -16.96
CA HIS A 132 2.46 4.96 -17.09
C HIS A 132 1.50 5.18 -15.92
N TRP A 133 1.51 6.39 -15.32
CA TRP A 133 0.74 6.73 -14.12
C TRP A 133 -0.75 6.38 -14.24
N GLY A 134 -1.38 6.65 -15.40
CA GLY A 134 -2.80 6.36 -15.62
C GLY A 134 -3.13 4.84 -15.55
N ARG A 135 -2.19 3.99 -15.99
CA ARG A 135 -2.31 2.53 -15.87
C ARG A 135 -2.27 2.11 -14.40
N TYR A 136 -1.32 2.60 -13.64
CA TYR A 136 -1.18 2.24 -12.22
C TYR A 136 -2.29 2.82 -11.35
N ALA A 137 -2.73 4.04 -11.63
CA ALA A 137 -3.95 4.59 -11.04
C ALA A 137 -5.17 3.70 -11.36
N GLY A 138 -5.30 3.26 -12.61
CA GLY A 138 -6.36 2.33 -13.04
C GLY A 138 -6.31 0.99 -12.30
N VAL A 139 -5.11 0.44 -12.04
CA VAL A 139 -4.97 -0.80 -11.24
C VAL A 139 -5.49 -0.58 -9.82
N VAL A 140 -5.10 0.50 -9.14
CA VAL A 140 -5.53 0.79 -7.78
C VAL A 140 -7.04 1.06 -7.71
N ILE A 141 -7.59 1.83 -8.66
CA ILE A 141 -9.04 2.06 -8.78
C ILE A 141 -9.79 0.72 -8.96
N MET A 142 -9.34 -0.12 -9.89
CA MET A 142 -9.97 -1.43 -10.12
C MET A 142 -9.84 -2.36 -8.92
N GLN A 143 -8.69 -2.34 -8.21
CA GLN A 143 -8.52 -3.08 -6.97
C GLN A 143 -9.56 -2.68 -5.92
N LEU A 144 -9.76 -1.36 -5.72
CA LEU A 144 -10.77 -0.84 -4.80
C LEU A 144 -12.19 -1.20 -5.25
N LEU A 145 -12.53 -0.97 -6.51
CA LEU A 145 -13.86 -1.29 -7.03
C LEU A 145 -14.18 -2.76 -6.86
N VAL A 146 -13.26 -3.64 -7.25
CA VAL A 146 -13.48 -5.10 -7.16
C VAL A 146 -13.55 -5.59 -5.71
N SER A 147 -12.80 -5.00 -4.79
CA SER A 147 -12.80 -5.43 -3.39
C SER A 147 -13.92 -4.79 -2.57
N SER A 148 -14.26 -3.52 -2.82
CA SER A 148 -15.09 -2.73 -1.88
C SER A 148 -16.52 -2.44 -2.39
N TRP A 149 -16.87 -2.80 -3.63
CA TRP A 149 -18.17 -2.47 -4.22
C TRP A 149 -19.36 -2.93 -3.35
N LEU A 150 -19.27 -4.16 -2.83
CA LEU A 150 -20.33 -4.73 -1.98
C LEU A 150 -20.44 -3.98 -0.66
N THR A 151 -19.32 -3.66 -0.05
CA THR A 151 -19.28 -2.89 1.21
C THR A 151 -19.84 -1.49 1.00
N ILE A 152 -19.46 -0.80 -0.06
CA ILE A 152 -19.99 0.53 -0.39
C ILE A 152 -21.51 0.44 -0.60
N MET A 153 -21.97 -0.53 -1.38
CA MET A 153 -23.40 -0.73 -1.64
C MET A 153 -24.18 -1.01 -0.33
N LEU A 154 -23.69 -1.90 0.52
CA LEU A 154 -24.38 -2.27 1.75
C LEU A 154 -24.32 -1.17 2.81
N LEU A 155 -23.22 -0.41 2.89
CA LEU A 155 -23.12 0.75 3.79
C LEU A 155 -24.06 1.88 3.34
N THR A 156 -24.13 2.19 2.04
CA THR A 156 -25.05 3.21 1.53
C THR A 156 -26.50 2.80 1.75
N LEU A 157 -26.86 1.55 1.48
CA LEU A 157 -28.19 1.04 1.79
C LEU A 157 -28.49 1.07 3.29
N GLY A 158 -27.51 0.66 4.12
CA GLY A 158 -27.64 0.68 5.57
C GLY A 158 -27.85 2.09 6.13
N THR A 159 -27.07 3.06 5.70
CA THR A 159 -27.23 4.47 6.12
C THR A 159 -28.56 5.05 5.66
N PHE A 160 -29.01 4.71 4.45
CA PHE A 160 -30.32 5.11 3.95
C PHE A 160 -31.44 4.51 4.82
N LEU A 161 -31.41 3.21 5.09
CA LEU A 161 -32.40 2.57 5.96
C LEU A 161 -32.40 3.17 7.36
N LEU A 162 -31.22 3.40 7.97
CA LEU A 162 -31.09 3.99 9.29
C LEU A 162 -31.64 5.43 9.37
N ALA A 163 -31.55 6.20 8.28
CA ALA A 163 -32.10 7.54 8.20
C ALA A 163 -33.65 7.56 8.19
N TRP A 164 -34.27 6.54 7.57
CA TRP A 164 -35.73 6.48 7.41
C TRP A 164 -36.47 5.69 8.51
N VAL A 165 -35.79 4.71 9.14
CA VAL A 165 -36.39 3.85 10.18
C VAL A 165 -36.97 4.63 11.36
N PRO A 166 -36.33 5.68 11.93
CA PRO A 166 -36.95 6.48 13.01
C PRO A 166 -38.24 7.17 12.60
N ALA A 167 -38.37 7.60 11.35
CA ALA A 167 -39.57 8.24 10.81
C ALA A 167 -40.77 7.27 10.72
N LEU A 168 -40.49 5.98 10.53
CA LEU A 168 -41.53 4.95 10.35
C LEU A 168 -42.10 4.42 11.66
N LYS A 169 -41.58 4.81 12.85
CA LYS A 169 -42.00 4.35 14.17
C LYS A 169 -42.21 2.84 14.30
N PHE A 170 -41.38 2.05 13.68
CA PHE A 170 -41.46 0.59 13.71
C PHE A 170 -41.03 0.01 15.08
N PRO A 171 -41.80 -0.94 15.66
CA PRO A 171 -41.41 -1.60 16.91
C PRO A 171 -40.15 -2.46 16.78
N ALA A 172 -39.79 -2.89 15.55
CA ALA A 172 -38.67 -3.75 15.27
C ALA A 172 -37.33 -2.98 14.95
N ILE A 173 -37.20 -1.73 15.38
CA ILE A 173 -36.05 -0.87 15.08
C ILE A 173 -34.73 -1.52 15.48
N LYS A 174 -34.65 -2.21 16.62
CA LYS A 174 -33.46 -2.91 17.09
C LYS A 174 -33.05 -4.07 16.19
N LEU A 175 -34.05 -4.78 15.63
CA LEU A 175 -33.83 -5.87 14.68
C LEU A 175 -33.22 -5.32 13.37
N ILE A 176 -33.73 -4.21 12.86
CA ILE A 176 -33.21 -3.56 11.65
C ILE A 176 -31.76 -3.11 11.86
N TYR A 177 -31.44 -2.48 12.98
CA TYR A 177 -30.04 -2.13 13.32
C TYR A 177 -29.15 -3.37 13.39
N GLY A 178 -29.60 -4.46 14.00
CA GLY A 178 -28.89 -5.73 14.07
C GLY A 178 -28.59 -6.32 12.68
N ILE A 179 -29.60 -6.30 11.79
CA ILE A 179 -29.45 -6.78 10.42
C ILE A 179 -28.45 -5.92 9.63
N VAL A 180 -28.55 -4.58 9.70
CA VAL A 180 -27.63 -3.66 9.03
C VAL A 180 -26.20 -3.85 9.53
N PHE A 181 -26.00 -4.02 10.84
CA PHE A 181 -24.70 -4.29 11.43
C PHE A 181 -24.13 -5.64 10.94
N ALA A 182 -24.94 -6.70 10.94
CA ALA A 182 -24.52 -8.03 10.46
C ALA A 182 -24.15 -8.01 8.97
N MET A 183 -24.95 -7.34 8.13
CA MET A 183 -24.63 -7.14 6.70
C MET A 183 -23.33 -6.37 6.53
N GLY A 184 -23.10 -5.32 7.32
CA GLY A 184 -21.83 -4.58 7.33
C GLY A 184 -20.65 -5.47 7.68
N ALA A 185 -20.75 -6.28 8.72
CA ALA A 185 -19.68 -7.20 9.12
C ALA A 185 -19.36 -8.23 8.03
N VAL A 186 -20.37 -8.86 7.43
CA VAL A 186 -20.19 -9.81 6.32
C VAL A 186 -19.55 -9.14 5.12
N SER A 187 -19.95 -7.92 4.77
CA SER A 187 -19.37 -7.18 3.64
C SER A 187 -17.90 -6.83 3.86
N ILE A 188 -17.49 -6.51 5.08
CA ILE A 188 -16.07 -6.26 5.42
C ILE A 188 -15.24 -7.54 5.21
N VAL A 189 -15.71 -8.68 5.71
CA VAL A 189 -15.04 -9.97 5.51
C VAL A 189 -14.89 -10.28 4.02
N TYR A 190 -15.96 -10.08 3.24
CA TYR A 190 -15.93 -10.23 1.78
C TYR A 190 -14.89 -9.29 1.13
N SER A 191 -14.86 -8.01 1.52
CA SER A 191 -13.92 -7.03 0.97
C SER A 191 -12.47 -7.38 1.27
N VAL A 192 -12.17 -7.81 2.48
CA VAL A 192 -10.82 -8.30 2.86
C VAL A 192 -10.44 -9.50 1.99
N TRP A 193 -11.34 -10.48 1.86
CA TRP A 193 -11.09 -11.67 1.04
C TRP A 193 -10.82 -11.35 -0.43
N MET A 194 -11.63 -10.44 -1.00
CA MET A 194 -11.46 -10.00 -2.38
C MET A 194 -10.19 -9.15 -2.57
N TYR A 195 -9.88 -8.27 -1.61
CA TYR A 195 -8.67 -7.47 -1.64
C TYR A 195 -7.40 -8.35 -1.64
N LEU A 196 -7.36 -9.39 -0.80
CA LEU A 196 -6.26 -10.36 -0.80
C LEU A 196 -6.12 -11.06 -2.16
N ALA A 197 -7.24 -11.41 -2.81
CA ALA A 197 -7.21 -12.05 -4.12
C ALA A 197 -6.65 -11.17 -5.25
N VAL A 198 -6.71 -9.85 -5.10
CA VAL A 198 -6.23 -8.88 -6.11
C VAL A 198 -4.96 -8.14 -5.66
N SER A 199 -4.38 -8.51 -4.52
CA SER A 199 -3.25 -7.80 -3.90
C SER A 199 -1.98 -7.80 -4.77
N LEU A 200 -1.77 -8.83 -5.59
CA LEU A 200 -0.63 -8.93 -6.51
C LEU A 200 -0.85 -8.24 -7.86
N ALA A 201 -1.96 -7.51 -8.06
CA ALA A 201 -2.25 -6.87 -9.34
C ALA A 201 -1.25 -5.75 -9.69
N MET A 202 -0.74 -5.02 -8.70
CA MET A 202 0.28 -3.99 -8.95
C MET A 202 1.62 -4.60 -9.38
N PRO A 203 2.22 -5.58 -8.66
CA PRO A 203 3.38 -6.30 -9.15
C PRO A 203 3.19 -6.89 -10.54
N ALA A 204 2.05 -7.52 -10.82
CA ALA A 204 1.74 -8.07 -12.13
C ALA A 204 1.70 -6.99 -13.23
N SER A 205 1.08 -5.84 -12.95
CA SER A 205 1.02 -4.72 -13.91
C SER A 205 2.39 -4.12 -14.21
N VAL A 206 3.26 -3.99 -13.20
CA VAL A 206 4.59 -3.39 -13.36
C VAL A 206 5.55 -4.34 -14.05
N VAL A 207 5.56 -5.62 -13.65
CA VAL A 207 6.55 -6.61 -14.13
C VAL A 207 6.16 -7.17 -15.50
N GLU A 208 4.87 -7.44 -15.73
CA GLU A 208 4.37 -8.03 -16.99
C GLU A 208 3.76 -6.99 -17.94
N ASP A 209 3.89 -5.70 -17.66
CA ASP A 209 3.34 -4.57 -18.45
C ASP A 209 1.83 -4.66 -18.73
N LEU A 210 1.06 -5.23 -17.80
CA LEU A 210 -0.36 -5.51 -17.97
C LEU A 210 -1.24 -4.28 -17.72
N LYS A 211 -2.32 -4.16 -18.51
CA LYS A 211 -3.42 -3.21 -18.27
C LYS A 211 -4.18 -3.57 -16.98
N PRO A 212 -4.97 -2.65 -16.38
CA PRO A 212 -5.62 -2.86 -15.08
C PRO A 212 -6.43 -4.17 -14.97
N MET A 213 -7.33 -4.43 -15.90
CA MET A 213 -8.19 -5.62 -15.83
C MET A 213 -7.42 -6.95 -16.01
N PRO A 214 -6.51 -7.10 -17.00
CA PRO A 214 -5.61 -8.24 -17.08
C PRO A 214 -4.77 -8.45 -15.81
N ALA A 215 -4.24 -7.38 -15.19
CA ALA A 215 -3.46 -7.47 -13.96
C ALA A 215 -4.29 -8.02 -12.78
N ILE A 216 -5.55 -7.59 -12.65
CA ILE A 216 -6.49 -8.14 -11.66
C ILE A 216 -6.74 -9.65 -11.90
N ARG A 217 -6.98 -10.04 -13.14
CA ARG A 217 -7.18 -11.46 -13.51
C ARG A 217 -5.93 -12.28 -13.22
N ARG A 218 -4.76 -11.72 -13.53
CA ARG A 218 -3.45 -12.34 -13.27
C ARG A 218 -3.23 -12.58 -11.78
N SER A 219 -3.49 -11.58 -10.93
CA SER A 219 -3.41 -11.71 -9.48
C SER A 219 -4.30 -12.85 -8.97
N ARG A 220 -5.55 -12.91 -9.44
CA ARG A 220 -6.48 -13.98 -9.05
C ARG A 220 -6.02 -15.37 -9.49
N ALA A 221 -5.41 -15.48 -10.67
CA ALA A 221 -4.88 -16.75 -11.19
C ALA A 221 -3.69 -17.25 -10.38
N LEU A 222 -2.86 -16.34 -9.85
CA LEU A 222 -1.70 -16.68 -9.04
C LEU A 222 -2.04 -17.08 -7.59
N LEU A 223 -3.23 -16.69 -7.05
CA LEU A 223 -3.55 -16.77 -5.62
C LEU A 223 -4.74 -17.67 -5.21
N PRO A 224 -5.17 -18.74 -5.91
CA PRO A 224 -6.35 -19.48 -5.49
C PRO A 224 -6.21 -20.08 -4.09
N ASP A 225 -5.06 -20.68 -3.75
CA ASP A 225 -4.88 -21.48 -2.54
C ASP A 225 -3.99 -20.83 -1.47
N ARG A 226 -3.43 -19.64 -1.73
CA ARG A 226 -2.39 -19.05 -0.87
C ARG A 226 -2.72 -17.69 -0.27
N LYS A 227 -3.99 -17.30 -0.31
CA LYS A 227 -4.46 -16.03 0.26
C LYS A 227 -4.11 -15.87 1.74
N PHE A 228 -4.08 -16.98 2.49
CA PHE A 228 -3.73 -16.96 3.91
C PHE A 228 -2.28 -16.50 4.17
N ARG A 229 -1.33 -16.84 3.30
CA ARG A 229 0.06 -16.37 3.44
C ARG A 229 0.16 -14.85 3.29
N ILE A 230 -0.55 -14.30 2.32
CA ILE A 230 -0.62 -12.84 2.12
C ILE A 230 -1.40 -12.18 3.25
N PHE A 231 -2.49 -12.82 3.72
CA PHE A 231 -3.22 -12.34 4.90
C PHE A 231 -2.31 -12.19 6.13
N LEU A 232 -1.44 -13.15 6.39
CA LEU A 232 -0.48 -13.07 7.51
C LEU A 232 0.49 -11.89 7.35
N LEU A 233 0.96 -11.60 6.14
CA LEU A 233 1.78 -10.42 5.88
C LEU A 233 1.02 -9.13 6.19
N TYR A 234 -0.22 -8.98 5.67
CA TYR A 234 -1.05 -7.81 5.96
C TYR A 234 -1.36 -7.68 7.44
N LEU A 235 -1.69 -8.78 8.11
CA LEU A 235 -2.00 -8.80 9.54
C LEU A 235 -0.79 -8.35 10.37
N LEU A 236 0.40 -8.89 10.09
CA LEU A 236 1.63 -8.50 10.78
C LEU A 236 1.91 -7.01 10.64
N LEU A 237 1.85 -6.50 9.40
CA LEU A 237 2.13 -5.08 9.14
C LEU A 237 1.04 -4.16 9.66
N TYR A 238 -0.21 -4.61 9.67
CA TYR A 238 -1.33 -3.87 10.26
C TYR A 238 -1.17 -3.75 11.79
N ILE A 239 -0.80 -4.85 12.46
CA ILE A 239 -0.50 -4.83 13.91
C ILE A 239 0.67 -3.87 14.17
N LEU A 240 1.75 -3.96 13.40
CA LEU A 240 2.91 -3.08 13.54
C LEU A 240 2.53 -1.60 13.34
N PHE A 241 1.66 -1.32 12.36
CA PHE A 241 1.15 0.03 12.10
C PHE A 241 0.32 0.55 13.28
N ILE A 242 -0.65 -0.25 13.77
CA ILE A 242 -1.49 0.16 14.91
C ILE A 242 -0.64 0.39 16.16
N VAL A 243 0.28 -0.52 16.47
CA VAL A 243 1.17 -0.37 17.62
C VAL A 243 2.00 0.90 17.49
N GLY A 244 2.61 1.15 16.32
CA GLY A 244 3.41 2.36 16.09
C GLY A 244 2.60 3.65 16.26
N VAL A 245 1.43 3.74 15.61
CA VAL A 245 0.54 4.91 15.72
C VAL A 245 0.01 5.08 17.15
N SER A 246 -0.36 3.98 17.82
CA SER A 246 -0.87 4.01 19.20
C SER A 246 0.19 4.47 20.20
N LEU A 247 1.44 4.06 20.06
CA LEU A 247 2.54 4.51 20.93
C LEU A 247 2.79 6.01 20.79
N ILE A 248 2.82 6.51 19.55
CA ILE A 248 3.01 7.94 19.27
C ILE A 248 1.79 8.74 19.75
N GLY A 249 0.58 8.23 19.52
CA GLY A 249 -0.66 8.84 19.97
C GLY A 249 -0.78 8.87 21.51
N ALA A 250 -0.37 7.81 22.20
CA ALA A 250 -0.34 7.74 23.66
C ALA A 250 0.67 8.74 24.24
N ALA A 251 1.87 8.84 23.66
CA ALA A 251 2.84 9.88 24.02
C ALA A 251 2.22 11.28 23.86
N GLY A 252 1.59 11.55 22.71
CA GLY A 252 0.88 12.81 22.45
C GLY A 252 -0.23 13.10 23.46
N ALA A 253 -1.02 12.09 23.84
CA ALA A 253 -2.08 12.23 24.84
C ALA A 253 -1.51 12.56 26.23
N ILE A 254 -0.43 11.89 26.66
CA ILE A 254 0.23 12.16 27.95
C ILE A 254 0.76 13.59 28.01
N PHE A 255 1.41 14.06 26.95
CA PHE A 255 1.92 15.44 26.89
C PHE A 255 0.80 16.46 26.69
N GLY A 256 -0.17 16.15 25.81
CA GLY A 256 -1.27 17.04 25.45
C GLY A 256 -2.27 17.30 26.57
N LEU A 257 -2.62 16.28 27.36
CA LEU A 257 -3.54 16.41 28.50
C LEU A 257 -2.97 17.27 29.61
N LYS A 258 -1.63 17.34 29.74
CA LYS A 258 -0.98 18.14 30.79
C LYS A 258 -0.78 19.61 30.42
N HIS A 259 -0.61 19.93 29.12
CA HIS A 259 -0.07 21.26 28.75
C HIS A 259 -0.67 21.93 27.49
N ILE A 260 -1.20 21.23 26.46
CA ILE A 260 -1.47 21.85 25.16
C ILE A 260 -2.85 21.49 24.55
N GLY A 261 -3.62 20.62 25.17
CA GLY A 261 -5.00 20.31 24.74
C GLY A 261 -5.12 19.50 23.43
N LEU A 262 -6.33 19.58 22.81
CA LEU A 262 -6.73 18.76 21.65
C LEU A 262 -5.81 18.91 20.42
N LEU A 263 -5.25 20.10 20.18
CA LEU A 263 -4.33 20.36 19.06
C LEU A 263 -3.06 19.51 19.14
N ALA A 264 -2.51 19.29 20.34
CA ALA A 264 -1.36 18.42 20.49
C ALA A 264 -1.66 16.98 20.10
N ILE A 265 -2.79 16.44 20.54
CA ILE A 265 -3.20 15.06 20.19
C ILE A 265 -3.32 14.89 18.67
N GLN A 266 -3.92 15.86 18.00
CA GLN A 266 -4.04 15.86 16.53
C GLN A 266 -2.69 15.94 15.84
N THR A 267 -1.79 16.81 16.32
CA THR A 267 -0.44 16.97 15.73
C THR A 267 0.41 15.71 15.92
N PHE A 268 0.40 15.10 17.11
CA PHE A 268 1.09 13.84 17.35
C PHE A 268 0.53 12.69 16.50
N GLY A 269 -0.80 12.63 16.34
CA GLY A 269 -1.45 11.67 15.44
C GLY A 269 -1.03 11.86 13.98
N LEU A 270 -0.94 13.09 13.50
CA LEU A 270 -0.50 13.43 12.15
C LEU A 270 0.97 13.02 11.92
N VAL A 271 1.87 13.39 12.84
CA VAL A 271 3.29 13.02 12.78
C VAL A 271 3.45 11.51 12.87
N GLY A 272 2.73 10.87 13.79
CA GLY A 272 2.75 9.41 13.94
C GLY A 272 2.29 8.68 12.69
N GLY A 273 1.20 9.13 12.08
CA GLY A 273 0.68 8.59 10.82
C GLY A 273 1.67 8.76 9.66
N PHE A 274 2.31 9.93 9.56
CA PHE A 274 3.34 10.21 8.56
C PHE A 274 4.55 9.27 8.70
N VAL A 275 5.11 9.17 9.90
CA VAL A 275 6.25 8.30 10.18
C VAL A 275 5.89 6.83 9.91
N ALA A 276 4.74 6.38 10.40
CA ALA A 276 4.29 5.01 10.16
C ALA A 276 4.07 4.73 8.67
N ALA A 277 3.53 5.66 7.90
CA ALA A 277 3.36 5.52 6.46
C ALA A 277 4.69 5.35 5.73
N ILE A 278 5.69 6.17 6.04
CA ILE A 278 7.03 6.08 5.42
C ILE A 278 7.75 4.79 5.78
N LEU A 279 7.60 4.32 7.02
CA LEU A 279 8.32 3.14 7.49
C LEU A 279 7.64 1.82 7.09
N ILE A 280 6.32 1.74 7.16
CA ILE A 280 5.60 0.47 7.05
C ILE A 280 5.08 0.19 5.63
N THR A 281 4.60 1.21 4.92
CA THR A 281 4.04 1.03 3.58
C THR A 281 5.03 0.37 2.59
N PRO A 282 6.32 0.76 2.54
CA PRO A 282 7.27 0.11 1.65
C PRO A 282 7.49 -1.37 1.98
N ILE A 283 7.49 -1.74 3.27
CA ILE A 283 7.68 -3.14 3.68
C ILE A 283 6.58 -4.01 3.09
N LEU A 284 5.32 -3.53 3.11
CA LEU A 284 4.20 -4.22 2.49
C LEU A 284 4.43 -4.41 0.99
N THR A 285 4.82 -3.34 0.28
CA THR A 285 5.02 -3.39 -1.18
C THR A 285 6.17 -4.32 -1.55
N VAL A 286 7.29 -4.25 -0.83
CA VAL A 286 8.43 -5.16 -1.00
C VAL A 286 7.98 -6.61 -0.78
N GLY A 287 7.26 -6.88 0.29
CA GLY A 287 6.71 -8.20 0.61
C GLY A 287 5.79 -8.75 -0.49
N LEU A 288 4.83 -7.93 -0.97
CA LEU A 288 3.94 -8.33 -2.06
C LEU A 288 4.69 -8.61 -3.37
N CYS A 289 5.72 -7.84 -3.67
CA CYS A 289 6.55 -8.05 -4.85
C CYS A 289 7.33 -9.37 -4.74
N LEU A 290 7.91 -9.68 -3.58
CA LEU A 290 8.60 -10.94 -3.35
C LEU A 290 7.64 -12.13 -3.38
N PHE A 291 6.42 -11.99 -2.82
CA PHE A 291 5.36 -12.99 -2.96
C PHE A 291 4.96 -13.22 -4.42
N TYR A 292 4.88 -12.16 -5.21
CA TYR A 292 4.59 -12.28 -6.63
C TYR A 292 5.66 -13.12 -7.36
N PHE A 293 6.93 -12.87 -7.12
CA PHE A 293 8.01 -13.66 -7.70
C PHE A 293 8.01 -15.12 -7.17
N ASP A 294 7.77 -15.33 -5.87
CA ASP A 294 7.66 -16.70 -5.29
C ASP A 294 6.52 -17.50 -5.95
N GLU A 295 5.35 -16.89 -6.18
CA GLU A 295 4.24 -17.58 -6.85
C GLU A 295 4.51 -17.84 -8.34
N ARG A 296 5.24 -16.97 -9.04
CA ARG A 296 5.67 -17.21 -10.42
C ARG A 296 6.69 -18.37 -10.50
N VAL A 297 7.67 -18.41 -9.61
CA VAL A 297 8.64 -19.51 -9.55
C VAL A 297 7.91 -20.83 -9.34
N ARG A 298 6.96 -20.89 -8.43
CA ARG A 298 6.23 -22.11 -8.09
C ARG A 298 5.28 -22.62 -9.18
N ARG A 299 4.64 -21.72 -9.90
CA ARG A 299 3.56 -22.08 -10.85
C ARG A 299 4.01 -22.12 -12.29
N GLU A 300 5.00 -21.33 -12.64
CA GLU A 300 5.40 -21.08 -14.03
C GLU A 300 6.85 -21.47 -14.30
N GLY A 301 7.62 -21.88 -13.28
CA GLY A 301 9.04 -22.18 -13.47
C GLY A 301 9.85 -20.95 -13.88
N PHE A 302 9.48 -19.77 -13.35
CA PHE A 302 10.14 -18.50 -13.69
C PHE A 302 11.65 -18.51 -13.46
N ASP A 303 12.15 -19.33 -12.55
CA ASP A 303 13.57 -19.58 -12.32
C ASP A 303 14.26 -20.17 -13.56
N ILE A 304 13.63 -21.12 -14.23
CA ILE A 304 14.14 -21.75 -15.45
C ILE A 304 14.11 -20.74 -16.62
N GLU A 305 12.99 -20.02 -16.78
CA GLU A 305 12.85 -18.99 -17.81
C GLU A 305 13.91 -17.88 -17.65
N PHE A 306 14.15 -17.43 -16.42
CA PHE A 306 15.16 -16.42 -16.10
C PHE A 306 16.57 -16.89 -16.46
N LEU A 307 16.93 -18.13 -16.08
CA LEU A 307 18.24 -18.70 -16.41
C LEU A 307 18.44 -18.86 -17.92
N MET A 308 17.40 -19.27 -18.65
CA MET A 308 17.47 -19.38 -20.11
C MET A 308 17.68 -18.03 -20.79
N LEU A 309 16.98 -16.98 -20.35
CA LEU A 309 17.12 -15.63 -20.90
C LEU A 309 18.48 -15.01 -20.56
N GLN A 310 18.98 -15.24 -19.35
CA GLN A 310 20.31 -14.82 -18.96
C GLN A 310 21.39 -15.52 -19.79
N ALA A 311 21.27 -16.81 -20.03
CA ALA A 311 22.16 -17.57 -20.91
C ALA A 311 22.09 -17.08 -22.38
N ALA A 312 20.92 -16.61 -22.83
CA ALA A 312 20.71 -16.03 -24.16
C ALA A 312 21.14 -14.55 -24.27
N GLY A 313 21.66 -13.93 -23.23
CA GLY A 313 22.06 -12.52 -23.20
C GLY A 313 20.92 -11.51 -23.36
N ARG A 314 19.65 -11.92 -23.10
CA ARG A 314 18.45 -11.07 -23.20
C ARG A 314 18.02 -10.54 -21.85
N SER A 315 17.59 -9.28 -21.81
CA SER A 315 17.05 -8.67 -20.61
C SER A 315 15.52 -8.94 -20.47
N MET A 316 15.03 -9.19 -19.25
CA MET A 316 13.61 -9.45 -18.96
C MET A 316 12.74 -8.23 -18.81
N LEU A 317 13.31 -7.04 -18.69
CA LEU A 317 12.54 -5.80 -18.56
C LEU A 317 12.73 -4.93 -19.79
N PRO A 318 11.65 -4.35 -20.31
CA PRO A 318 11.69 -3.41 -21.43
C PRO A 318 12.46 -2.14 -21.12
#